data_e923d96b4e5a4ff9d11a1253b08920d9
#
_entry.id   e923d96b4e5a4ff9d11a1253b08920d9
#
_cell.length_a   1.000
_cell.length_b   1.000
_cell.length_c   1.000
_cell.angle_alpha   90.00
_cell.angle_beta   90.00
_cell.angle_gamma   90.00
#
_symmetry.space_group_name_H-M   'P 1'
#
loop_
_entity.id
_entity.type
_entity.pdbx_description
1 polymer ?
#
loop_
_entity_poly.entity_id
_entity_poly.type
_entity_poly.pdbx_seq_one_letter_code
_entity_poly.pdbx_strand_id
1 'polypeptide(L)'
;MNVNGITGVVDGYSTIPKSEPVAKTTDASAVMETKDDNGVIYEPKLETPTQMYKANEEVIARLKADAETRYNQLIELVTKLINKQGGVFADANDMWNALREGRVEVDPETRAKAQADIAEDGYWGVNATSDRIIDFAKALTGGDPTKLNDMMEAFKKGYEQAEKTWGGKLPEISQKTYDAVIEKFNKLMEEA
;
A
#
# COMPACT_ATOMS: atom_id res chain seq x y z
N MET A 1 -11.03 12.96 -29.78
CA MET A 1 -9.71 13.43 -29.34
C MET A 1 -9.15 12.35 -28.41
N ASN A 2 -8.01 11.75 -28.79
CA ASN A 2 -7.44 10.61 -28.05
C ASN A 2 -6.73 11.10 -26.77
N VAL A 3 -7.25 10.73 -25.61
CA VAL A 3 -6.64 10.95 -24.28
C VAL A 3 -5.61 9.85 -23.95
N ASN A 4 -4.78 9.46 -24.91
CA ASN A 4 -3.79 8.39 -24.74
C ASN A 4 -2.53 8.81 -23.95
N GLY A 5 -2.54 9.97 -23.27
CA GLY A 5 -1.38 10.50 -22.55
C GLY A 5 -1.33 10.20 -21.05
N ILE A 6 -2.40 9.64 -20.43
CA ILE A 6 -2.48 9.46 -18.97
C ILE A 6 -2.20 8.01 -18.53
N THR A 7 -2.14 7.06 -19.45
CA THR A 7 -1.92 5.64 -19.15
C THR A 7 -0.45 5.21 -19.07
N GLY A 8 0.49 6.14 -19.20
CA GLY A 8 1.94 5.84 -19.25
C GLY A 8 2.67 5.66 -17.91
N VAL A 9 2.01 5.67 -16.76
CA VAL A 9 2.69 5.63 -15.45
C VAL A 9 2.42 4.34 -14.66
N VAL A 10 1.75 3.36 -15.24
CA VAL A 10 1.47 2.08 -14.53
C VAL A 10 2.48 0.97 -14.83
N ASP A 11 3.48 1.20 -15.69
CA ASP A 11 4.47 0.16 -16.04
C ASP A 11 5.63 -0.01 -15.04
N GLY A 12 5.62 0.69 -13.91
CA GLY A 12 6.66 0.61 -12.88
C GLY A 12 6.46 -0.45 -11.79
N TYR A 13 5.31 -1.13 -11.72
CA TYR A 13 5.01 -2.11 -10.67
C TYR A 13 5.09 -3.57 -11.11
N SER A 14 5.64 -3.86 -12.28
CA SER A 14 5.67 -5.21 -12.86
C SER A 14 7.02 -5.90 -12.75
N THR A 15 7.75 -5.74 -11.65
CA THR A 15 8.89 -6.62 -11.36
C THR A 15 8.88 -7.09 -9.92
N ILE A 16 7.88 -7.91 -9.58
CA ILE A 16 8.05 -8.90 -8.53
C ILE A 16 8.80 -10.05 -9.21
N PRO A 17 9.99 -10.44 -8.77
CA PRO A 17 10.67 -11.59 -9.35
C PRO A 17 9.82 -12.83 -9.11
N LYS A 18 9.41 -13.46 -10.21
CA LYS A 18 8.72 -14.74 -10.23
C LYS A 18 9.71 -15.79 -9.69
N SER A 19 9.49 -16.25 -8.47
CA SER A 19 10.21 -17.37 -7.91
C SER A 19 9.85 -18.61 -8.72
N GLU A 20 10.83 -19.16 -9.43
CA GLU A 20 10.74 -20.47 -10.10
C GLU A 20 10.56 -21.57 -9.05
N PRO A 21 9.78 -22.63 -9.37
CA PRO A 21 9.60 -23.74 -8.46
C PRO A 21 10.89 -24.57 -8.40
N VAL A 22 11.52 -24.62 -7.24
CA VAL A 22 12.62 -25.55 -6.98
C VAL A 22 12.04 -26.98 -6.98
N ALA A 23 12.62 -27.79 -7.86
CA ALA A 23 12.29 -29.17 -8.05
C ALA A 23 12.47 -29.99 -6.77
N LYS A 24 11.51 -30.90 -6.56
CA LYS A 24 11.60 -31.99 -5.59
C LYS A 24 12.84 -32.84 -5.86
N THR A 25 13.73 -32.93 -4.90
CA THR A 25 14.59 -34.10 -4.75
C THR A 25 14.18 -34.84 -3.48
N THR A 26 13.52 -35.94 -3.70
CA THR A 26 13.43 -37.06 -2.78
C THR A 26 14.83 -37.64 -2.61
N ASP A 27 15.36 -37.70 -1.41
CA ASP A 27 16.17 -38.83 -1.06
C ASP A 27 15.94 -39.22 0.40
N ALA A 28 15.77 -40.49 0.54
CA ALA A 28 15.43 -41.19 1.74
C ALA A 28 16.71 -41.67 2.42
N SER A 29 16.60 -41.87 3.71
CA SER A 29 17.39 -42.85 4.46
C SER A 29 18.73 -42.39 5.06
N ALA A 30 18.74 -42.25 6.35
CA ALA A 30 19.52 -43.15 7.20
C ALA A 30 19.17 -42.88 8.65
N VAL A 31 18.33 -43.76 9.19
CA VAL A 31 18.23 -43.93 10.63
C VAL A 31 19.54 -44.60 11.06
N MET A 32 20.34 -43.91 11.83
CA MET A 32 21.43 -44.52 12.61
C MET A 32 20.98 -44.54 14.08
N GLU A 33 20.46 -45.72 14.46
CA GLU A 33 20.31 -46.07 15.89
C GLU A 33 21.71 -46.11 16.53
N THR A 34 22.00 -45.16 17.39
CA THR A 34 23.01 -45.35 18.43
C THR A 34 22.26 -45.56 19.73
N LYS A 35 22.23 -46.79 20.18
CA LYS A 35 21.86 -47.17 21.55
C LYS A 35 22.95 -46.67 22.47
N ASP A 36 22.68 -45.62 23.25
CA ASP A 36 23.37 -45.35 24.49
C ASP A 36 22.58 -45.92 25.66
N ASP A 37 23.24 -46.69 26.44
CA ASP A 37 22.73 -47.62 27.50
C ASP A 37 22.34 -46.87 28.77
N ASN A 38 21.88 -45.63 28.74
CA ASN A 38 21.54 -44.83 29.92
C ASN A 38 20.17 -44.14 29.87
N GLY A 39 19.19 -44.76 29.27
CA GLY A 39 17.75 -44.56 29.58
C GLY A 39 17.18 -43.16 29.52
N VAL A 40 17.87 -42.17 28.93
CA VAL A 40 17.32 -40.84 28.67
C VAL A 40 16.80 -40.79 27.24
N ILE A 41 15.50 -40.99 27.12
CA ILE A 41 14.82 -40.72 25.83
C ILE A 41 14.91 -39.19 25.64
N TYR A 42 15.81 -38.73 24.75
CA TYR A 42 15.80 -37.38 24.25
C TYR A 42 14.63 -37.27 23.27
N GLU A 43 13.49 -36.84 23.79
CA GLU A 43 12.44 -36.32 22.90
C GLU A 43 12.96 -34.97 22.38
N PRO A 44 13.26 -34.85 21.05
CA PRO A 44 13.55 -33.55 20.51
C PRO A 44 12.29 -32.72 20.73
N LYS A 45 12.38 -31.70 21.55
CA LYS A 45 11.37 -30.68 21.68
C LYS A 45 11.15 -30.17 20.24
N LEU A 46 10.05 -30.59 19.65
CA LEU A 46 9.57 -30.04 18.39
C LEU A 46 9.48 -28.54 18.60
N GLU A 47 10.47 -27.84 18.07
CA GLU A 47 10.40 -26.39 18.01
C GLU A 47 9.07 -26.06 17.36
N THR A 48 8.33 -25.20 18.02
CA THR A 48 7.05 -24.66 17.57
C THR A 48 7.07 -24.44 16.07
N PRO A 49 5.99 -24.84 15.35
CA PRO A 49 5.95 -24.62 13.91
C PRO A 49 6.27 -23.16 13.66
N THR A 50 7.31 -22.89 12.93
CA THR A 50 7.57 -21.55 12.39
C THR A 50 6.25 -21.13 11.75
N GLN A 51 5.58 -20.16 12.34
CA GLN A 51 4.35 -19.62 11.78
C GLN A 51 4.71 -19.18 10.35
N MET A 52 4.23 -19.93 9.37
CA MET A 52 4.47 -19.58 7.98
C MET A 52 3.60 -18.37 7.68
N TYR A 53 4.17 -17.18 7.76
CA TYR A 53 3.55 -15.94 7.34
C TYR A 53 3.23 -16.02 5.85
N LYS A 54 1.94 -16.04 5.52
CA LYS A 54 1.47 -16.11 4.13
C LYS A 54 0.74 -14.84 3.78
N ALA A 55 1.03 -14.31 2.60
CA ALA A 55 0.26 -13.20 2.05
C ALA A 55 -1.23 -13.58 1.92
N ASN A 56 -2.11 -12.63 2.24
CA ASN A 56 -3.55 -12.80 2.08
C ASN A 56 -3.97 -12.21 0.72
N GLU A 57 -3.95 -13.05 -0.31
CA GLU A 57 -4.23 -12.64 -1.69
C GLU A 57 -5.64 -12.07 -1.88
N GLU A 58 -6.64 -12.57 -1.15
CA GLU A 58 -8.01 -12.07 -1.22
C GLU A 58 -8.10 -10.64 -0.70
N VAL A 59 -7.52 -10.36 0.47
CA VAL A 59 -7.48 -9.01 1.06
C VAL A 59 -6.69 -8.06 0.16
N ILE A 60 -5.55 -8.51 -0.38
CA ILE A 60 -4.73 -7.73 -1.30
C ILE A 60 -5.54 -7.35 -2.55
N ALA A 61 -6.22 -8.31 -3.17
CA ALA A 61 -7.02 -8.07 -4.37
C ALA A 61 -8.17 -7.10 -4.08
N ARG A 62 -8.87 -7.25 -2.96
CA ARG A 62 -9.96 -6.36 -2.54
C ARG A 62 -9.47 -4.93 -2.32
N LEU A 63 -8.37 -4.75 -1.58
CA LEU A 63 -7.83 -3.41 -1.29
C LEU A 63 -7.31 -2.73 -2.57
N LYS A 64 -6.71 -3.47 -3.49
CA LYS A 64 -6.30 -2.94 -4.79
C LYS A 64 -7.49 -2.50 -5.64
N ALA A 65 -8.52 -3.33 -5.73
CA ALA A 65 -9.72 -3.01 -6.50
C ALA A 65 -10.48 -1.80 -5.93
N ASP A 66 -10.56 -1.68 -4.59
CA ASP A 66 -11.13 -0.50 -3.94
C ASP A 66 -10.31 0.76 -4.25
N ALA A 67 -8.98 0.70 -4.11
CA ALA A 67 -8.09 1.81 -4.42
C ALA A 67 -8.22 2.26 -5.89
N GLU A 68 -8.25 1.33 -6.83
CA GLU A 68 -8.43 1.61 -8.26
C GLU A 68 -9.79 2.27 -8.54
N THR A 69 -10.87 1.74 -7.96
CA THR A 69 -12.22 2.29 -8.08
C THR A 69 -12.26 3.74 -7.60
N ARG A 70 -11.68 4.02 -6.43
CA ARG A 70 -11.64 5.36 -5.84
C ARG A 70 -10.77 6.32 -6.64
N TYR A 71 -9.62 5.84 -7.12
CA TYR A 71 -8.75 6.62 -7.99
C TYR A 71 -9.48 7.05 -9.28
N ASN A 72 -10.17 6.12 -9.94
CA ASN A 72 -10.93 6.40 -11.15
C ASN A 72 -12.06 7.40 -10.91
N GLN A 73 -12.79 7.29 -9.78
CA GLN A 73 -13.81 8.25 -9.38
C GLN A 73 -13.23 9.67 -9.19
N LEU A 74 -12.04 9.77 -8.58
CA LEU A 74 -11.36 11.05 -8.40
C LEU A 74 -10.94 11.67 -9.75
N ILE A 75 -10.35 10.87 -10.63
CA ILE A 75 -9.98 11.33 -11.99
C ILE A 75 -11.21 11.79 -12.76
N GLU A 76 -12.32 11.05 -12.70
CA GLU A 76 -13.58 11.45 -13.37
C GLU A 76 -14.10 12.77 -12.82
N LEU A 77 -14.11 12.95 -11.50
CA LEU A 77 -14.54 14.18 -10.85
C LEU A 77 -13.69 15.38 -11.30
N VAL A 78 -12.37 15.25 -11.23
CA VAL A 78 -11.42 16.31 -11.64
C VAL A 78 -11.61 16.63 -13.10
N THR A 79 -11.70 15.63 -13.97
CA THR A 79 -11.94 15.82 -15.41
C THR A 79 -13.25 16.57 -15.68
N LYS A 80 -14.33 16.23 -14.98
CA LYS A 80 -15.62 16.95 -15.10
C LYS A 80 -15.52 18.41 -14.67
N LEU A 81 -14.84 18.70 -13.57
CA LEU A 81 -14.64 20.07 -13.10
C LEU A 81 -13.86 20.91 -14.12
N ILE A 82 -12.78 20.35 -14.67
CA ILE A 82 -11.94 20.99 -15.68
C ILE A 82 -12.72 21.28 -16.96
N ASN A 83 -13.44 20.28 -17.47
CA ASN A 83 -14.22 20.42 -18.71
C ASN A 83 -15.33 21.47 -18.59
N LYS A 84 -15.98 21.57 -17.41
CA LYS A 84 -17.01 22.61 -17.17
C LYS A 84 -16.46 24.03 -17.24
N GLN A 85 -15.19 24.22 -16.95
CA GLN A 85 -14.53 25.54 -16.91
C GLN A 85 -13.85 25.90 -18.24
N GLY A 86 -14.01 25.06 -19.29
CA GLY A 86 -13.34 25.25 -20.58
C GLY A 86 -11.80 25.14 -20.47
N GLY A 87 -11.31 24.58 -19.39
CA GLY A 87 -9.88 24.39 -19.17
C GLY A 87 -9.33 23.29 -20.07
N VAL A 88 -8.25 23.62 -20.78
CA VAL A 88 -7.43 22.66 -21.48
C VAL A 88 -6.08 22.65 -20.78
N PHE A 89 -5.74 21.56 -20.13
CA PHE A 89 -4.40 21.39 -19.57
C PHE A 89 -3.49 20.75 -20.61
N ALA A 90 -2.29 21.25 -20.74
CA ALA A 90 -1.31 20.77 -21.69
C ALA A 90 -0.83 19.36 -21.31
N ASP A 91 -0.69 19.10 -20.00
CA ASP A 91 -0.26 17.84 -19.44
C ASP A 91 -0.73 17.66 -17.96
N ALA A 92 -0.36 16.53 -17.36
CA ALA A 92 -0.70 16.22 -15.97
C ALA A 92 -0.06 17.20 -14.96
N ASN A 93 1.13 17.74 -15.25
CA ASN A 93 1.79 18.70 -14.36
C ASN A 93 1.04 20.03 -14.32
N ASP A 94 0.51 20.46 -15.45
CA ASP A 94 -0.33 21.66 -15.56
C ASP A 94 -1.61 21.51 -14.72
N MET A 95 -2.23 20.34 -14.75
CA MET A 95 -3.38 20.00 -13.92
C MET A 95 -3.03 20.04 -12.43
N TRP A 96 -1.92 19.42 -12.02
CA TRP A 96 -1.48 19.44 -10.62
C TRP A 96 -1.14 20.84 -10.13
N ASN A 97 -0.51 21.66 -10.96
CA ASN A 97 -0.24 23.06 -10.66
C ASN A 97 -1.54 23.87 -10.48
N ALA A 98 -2.51 23.66 -11.36
CA ALA A 98 -3.81 24.33 -11.28
C ALA A 98 -4.58 24.00 -10.00
N LEU A 99 -4.54 22.72 -9.57
CA LEU A 99 -5.15 22.27 -8.33
C LEU A 99 -4.43 22.87 -7.12
N ARG A 100 -3.10 22.83 -7.11
CA ARG A 100 -2.27 23.37 -6.02
C ARG A 100 -2.44 24.88 -5.85
N GLU A 101 -2.57 25.62 -6.95
CA GLU A 101 -2.74 27.06 -6.97
C GLU A 101 -4.20 27.51 -6.76
N GLY A 102 -5.13 26.55 -6.62
CA GLY A 102 -6.54 26.86 -6.42
C GLY A 102 -7.22 27.48 -7.66
N ARG A 103 -6.66 27.29 -8.86
CA ARG A 103 -7.21 27.82 -10.10
C ARG A 103 -8.43 27.05 -10.62
N VAL A 104 -8.73 25.90 -10.02
CA VAL A 104 -9.91 25.09 -10.36
C VAL A 104 -11.08 25.53 -9.49
N GLU A 105 -12.13 26.07 -10.09
CA GLU A 105 -13.36 26.40 -9.37
C GLU A 105 -14.12 25.12 -9.03
N VAL A 106 -14.52 25.01 -7.77
CA VAL A 106 -15.30 23.90 -7.26
C VAL A 106 -16.62 24.41 -6.73
N ASP A 107 -17.73 23.86 -7.26
CA ASP A 107 -19.06 24.23 -6.78
C ASP A 107 -19.25 23.85 -5.29
N PRO A 108 -20.16 24.53 -4.56
CA PRO A 108 -20.33 24.34 -3.13
C PRO A 108 -20.71 22.89 -2.75
N GLU A 109 -21.48 22.20 -3.55
CA GLU A 109 -21.91 20.82 -3.28
C GLU A 109 -20.72 19.86 -3.40
N THR A 110 -19.94 19.95 -4.49
CA THR A 110 -18.71 19.16 -4.67
C THR A 110 -17.69 19.44 -3.57
N ARG A 111 -17.58 20.71 -3.16
CA ARG A 111 -16.68 21.10 -2.05
C ARG A 111 -17.12 20.49 -0.74
N ALA A 112 -18.41 20.55 -0.40
CA ALA A 112 -18.95 19.98 0.83
C ALA A 112 -18.74 18.44 0.86
N LYS A 113 -18.96 17.76 -0.25
CA LYS A 113 -18.69 16.33 -0.38
C LYS A 113 -17.21 16.00 -0.19
N ALA A 114 -16.31 16.74 -0.85
CA ALA A 114 -14.87 16.54 -0.68
C ALA A 114 -14.42 16.79 0.77
N GLN A 115 -15.00 17.79 1.45
CA GLN A 115 -14.73 18.04 2.88
C GLN A 115 -15.21 16.89 3.77
N ALA A 116 -16.39 16.32 3.49
CA ALA A 116 -16.86 15.14 4.21
C ALA A 116 -15.98 13.91 3.96
N ASP A 117 -15.52 13.72 2.72
CA ASP A 117 -14.66 12.59 2.35
C ASP A 117 -13.28 12.62 3.05
N ILE A 118 -12.77 13.81 3.41
CA ILE A 118 -11.51 13.98 4.15
C ILE A 118 -11.69 14.22 5.65
N ALA A 119 -12.93 14.23 6.15
CA ALA A 119 -13.21 14.35 7.57
C ALA A 119 -12.68 13.16 8.36
N GLU A 120 -12.73 13.22 9.69
CA GLU A 120 -12.17 12.18 10.56
C GLU A 120 -12.75 10.79 10.28
N ASP A 121 -14.07 10.72 10.01
CA ASP A 121 -14.83 9.52 9.64
C ASP A 121 -14.95 9.31 8.13
N GLY A 122 -14.38 10.19 7.34
CA GLY A 122 -14.41 10.13 5.87
C GLY A 122 -13.48 9.06 5.31
N TYR A 123 -13.82 8.58 4.11
CA TYR A 123 -13.02 7.56 3.41
C TYR A 123 -11.55 7.98 3.24
N TRP A 124 -11.28 9.25 2.91
CA TRP A 124 -9.95 9.82 2.73
C TRP A 124 -9.39 10.48 4.00
N GLY A 125 -10.09 10.34 5.14
CA GLY A 125 -9.62 10.81 6.43
C GLY A 125 -8.32 10.11 6.86
N VAL A 126 -7.60 10.74 7.77
CA VAL A 126 -6.28 10.28 8.24
C VAL A 126 -6.34 8.85 8.78
N ASN A 127 -7.31 8.55 9.64
CA ASN A 127 -7.43 7.24 10.27
C ASN A 127 -7.77 6.15 9.23
N ALA A 128 -8.83 6.35 8.44
CA ALA A 128 -9.27 5.39 7.45
C ALA A 128 -8.19 5.11 6.37
N THR A 129 -7.44 6.13 5.96
CA THR A 129 -6.37 5.97 4.98
C THR A 129 -5.17 5.25 5.58
N SER A 130 -4.73 5.63 6.78
CA SER A 130 -3.61 4.95 7.45
C SER A 130 -3.94 3.49 7.79
N ASP A 131 -5.18 3.18 8.20
CA ASP A 131 -5.62 1.80 8.46
C ASP A 131 -5.54 0.95 7.19
N ARG A 132 -6.05 1.43 6.06
CA ARG A 132 -5.95 0.70 4.78
C ARG A 132 -4.51 0.41 4.36
N ILE A 133 -3.60 1.36 4.59
CA ILE A 133 -2.16 1.17 4.29
C ILE A 133 -1.57 0.07 5.17
N ILE A 134 -1.88 0.07 6.46
CA ILE A 134 -1.43 -0.96 7.41
C ILE A 134 -2.06 -2.32 7.08
N ASP A 135 -3.36 -2.38 6.80
CA ASP A 135 -4.03 -3.61 6.41
C ASP A 135 -3.43 -4.21 5.14
N PHE A 136 -3.07 -3.36 4.17
CA PHE A 136 -2.39 -3.80 2.96
C PHE A 136 -1.00 -4.36 3.25
N ALA A 137 -0.23 -3.69 4.10
CA ALA A 137 1.09 -4.17 4.53
C ALA A 137 0.99 -5.51 5.27
N LYS A 138 0.04 -5.66 6.21
CA LYS A 138 -0.26 -6.92 6.90
C LYS A 138 -0.65 -8.03 5.91
N ALA A 139 -1.51 -7.72 4.96
CA ALA A 139 -1.95 -8.70 3.97
C ALA A 139 -0.78 -9.17 3.08
N LEU A 140 0.12 -8.28 2.68
CA LEU A 140 1.30 -8.61 1.87
C LEU A 140 2.32 -9.46 2.63
N THR A 141 2.55 -9.15 3.88
CA THR A 141 3.59 -9.79 4.70
C THR A 141 3.08 -11.03 5.44
N GLY A 142 1.76 -11.22 5.52
CA GLY A 142 1.15 -12.19 6.41
C GLY A 142 1.37 -11.88 7.90
N GLY A 143 1.76 -10.64 8.22
CA GLY A 143 2.10 -10.21 9.58
C GLY A 143 3.54 -10.48 10.00
N ASP A 144 4.43 -10.87 9.07
CA ASP A 144 5.85 -11.11 9.33
C ASP A 144 6.55 -9.81 9.76
N PRO A 145 7.06 -9.70 11.01
CA PRO A 145 7.68 -8.47 11.51
C PRO A 145 8.89 -8.04 10.71
N THR A 146 9.66 -9.00 10.18
CA THR A 146 10.87 -8.69 9.42
C THR A 146 10.54 -7.98 8.11
N LYS A 147 9.42 -8.35 7.49
CA LYS A 147 8.93 -7.74 6.24
C LYS A 147 8.15 -6.46 6.46
N LEU A 148 7.59 -6.25 7.66
CA LEU A 148 6.88 -5.00 7.99
C LEU A 148 7.79 -3.79 7.94
N ASN A 149 9.06 -3.93 8.36
CA ASN A 149 10.04 -2.86 8.22
C ASN A 149 10.29 -2.50 6.75
N ASP A 150 10.41 -3.49 5.87
CA ASP A 150 10.57 -3.25 4.43
C ASP A 150 9.35 -2.53 3.83
N MET A 151 8.13 -2.87 4.30
CA MET A 151 6.91 -2.18 3.89
C MET A 151 6.88 -0.73 4.37
N MET A 152 7.31 -0.46 5.60
CA MET A 152 7.43 0.91 6.10
C MET A 152 8.42 1.74 5.26
N GLU A 153 9.59 1.17 4.92
CA GLU A 153 10.56 1.86 4.06
C GLU A 153 10.04 2.07 2.64
N ALA A 154 9.29 1.11 2.08
CA ALA A 154 8.62 1.27 0.80
C ALA A 154 7.56 2.39 0.83
N PHE A 155 6.80 2.49 1.91
CA PHE A 155 5.84 3.57 2.12
C PHE A 155 6.53 4.95 2.18
N LYS A 156 7.62 5.09 2.94
CA LYS A 156 8.41 6.33 3.02
C LYS A 156 8.90 6.78 1.64
N LYS A 157 9.47 5.85 0.87
CA LYS A 157 9.91 6.12 -0.51
C LYS A 157 8.76 6.55 -1.42
N GLY A 158 7.62 5.90 -1.30
CA GLY A 158 6.41 6.28 -2.04
C GLY A 158 5.93 7.69 -1.71
N TYR A 159 5.96 8.04 -0.43
CA TYR A 159 5.59 9.39 0.02
C TYR A 159 6.55 10.46 -0.53
N GLU A 160 7.87 10.23 -0.47
CA GLU A 160 8.87 11.12 -1.06
C GLU A 160 8.68 11.30 -2.58
N GLN A 161 8.32 10.24 -3.29
CA GLN A 161 8.02 10.32 -4.73
C GLN A 161 6.77 11.17 -4.98
N ALA A 162 5.74 11.02 -4.14
CA ALA A 162 4.54 11.83 -4.23
C ALA A 162 4.84 13.32 -3.99
N GLU A 163 5.69 13.67 -3.00
CA GLU A 163 6.13 15.04 -2.78
C GLU A 163 6.90 15.62 -4.00
N LYS A 164 7.76 14.81 -4.60
CA LYS A 164 8.48 15.23 -5.83
C LYS A 164 7.51 15.50 -7.00
N THR A 165 6.54 14.62 -7.18
CA THR A 165 5.52 14.77 -8.24
C THR A 165 4.62 15.98 -7.96
N TRP A 166 4.28 16.23 -6.69
CA TRP A 166 3.50 17.39 -6.27
C TRP A 166 4.26 18.72 -6.42
N GLY A 167 5.59 18.67 -6.43
CA GLY A 167 6.46 19.83 -6.53
C GLY A 167 6.72 20.54 -5.20
N GLY A 168 6.69 19.80 -4.10
CA GLY A 168 6.95 20.29 -2.74
C GLY A 168 6.24 19.48 -1.68
N LYS A 169 6.09 20.04 -0.49
CA LYS A 169 5.38 19.38 0.61
C LYS A 169 3.93 19.12 0.24
N LEU A 170 3.48 17.91 0.53
CA LEU A 170 2.08 17.51 0.37
C LEU A 170 1.17 18.28 1.35
N PRO A 171 -0.14 18.37 1.08
CA PRO A 171 -1.13 18.98 1.97
C PRO A 171 -1.06 18.42 3.40
N GLU A 172 -1.48 19.21 4.39
CA GLU A 172 -1.42 18.87 5.81
C GLU A 172 -2.07 17.52 6.14
N ILE A 173 -3.20 17.18 5.49
CA ILE A 173 -3.86 15.88 5.68
C ILE A 173 -2.94 14.72 5.29
N SER A 174 -2.17 14.86 4.21
CA SER A 174 -1.22 13.83 3.77
C SER A 174 -0.04 13.70 4.73
N GLN A 175 0.43 14.80 5.32
CA GLN A 175 1.47 14.79 6.34
C GLN A 175 0.97 14.08 7.61
N LYS A 176 -0.24 14.41 8.09
CA LYS A 176 -0.89 13.72 9.22
C LYS A 176 -1.10 12.23 8.95
N THR A 177 -1.47 11.88 7.72
CA THR A 177 -1.61 10.47 7.31
C THR A 177 -0.26 9.76 7.35
N TYR A 178 0.82 10.41 6.88
CA TYR A 178 2.17 9.87 6.96
C TYR A 178 2.56 9.56 8.41
N ASP A 179 2.38 10.53 9.31
CA ASP A 179 2.71 10.37 10.74
C ASP A 179 1.91 9.22 11.36
N ALA A 180 0.60 9.15 11.08
CA ALA A 180 -0.26 8.08 11.57
C ALA A 180 0.14 6.69 11.03
N VAL A 181 0.58 6.59 9.79
CA VAL A 181 1.08 5.33 9.20
C VAL A 181 2.37 4.89 9.89
N ILE A 182 3.33 5.81 10.11
CA ILE A 182 4.59 5.50 10.79
C ILE A 182 4.32 5.04 12.24
N GLU A 183 3.44 5.73 12.96
CA GLU A 183 3.06 5.34 14.32
C GLU A 183 2.46 3.93 14.36
N LYS A 184 1.53 3.64 13.45
CA LYS A 184 0.89 2.31 13.36
C LYS A 184 1.87 1.21 12.97
N PHE A 185 2.84 1.46 12.08
CA PHE A 185 3.89 0.50 11.77
C PHE A 185 4.76 0.21 12.99
N ASN A 186 5.19 1.26 13.73
CA ASN A 186 6.00 1.09 14.93
C ASN A 186 5.25 0.25 15.98
N LYS A 187 4.00 0.58 16.26
CA LYS A 187 3.16 -0.19 17.18
C LYS A 187 3.01 -1.65 16.74
N LEU A 188 2.80 -1.90 15.46
CA LEU A 188 2.66 -3.25 14.92
C LEU A 188 3.94 -4.08 15.07
N MET A 189 5.11 -3.44 14.93
CA MET A 189 6.41 -4.11 15.13
C MET A 189 6.74 -4.33 16.60
N GLU A 190 6.22 -3.52 17.53
CA GLU A 190 6.38 -3.72 18.97
C GLU A 190 5.49 -4.87 19.51
N GLU A 191 4.35 -5.12 18.86
CA GLU A 191 3.39 -6.16 19.25
C GLU A 191 3.71 -7.55 18.65
N ALA A 192 4.67 -7.65 17.72
CA ALA A 192 5.00 -8.86 16.98
C ALA A 192 6.24 -9.58 17.51
#